data_e96dff2ea467397f58db294b99c8e6c1
#
_entry.id   e96dff2ea467397f58db294b99c8e6c1
#
_cell.length_a   1.000
_cell.length_b   1.000
_cell.length_c   1.000
_cell.angle_alpha   90.00
_cell.angle_beta   90.00
_cell.angle_gamma   90.00
#
_symmetry.space_group_name_H-M   'P 1'
#
loop_
_entity.id
_entity.type
_entity.pdbx_description
1 polymer ?
#
loop_
_entity_poly.entity_id
_entity_poly.type
_entity_poly.pdbx_seq_one_letter_code
_entity_poly.pdbx_strand_id
1 'polypeptide(L)'
;VLRVMGDNYVKDVSSRLTPEMIKACVPANPNGIFNYLNSRGRTDAIPVAVETAIRNFLKPVTFKLNRDGLWLDGFRFDSDAARKTGLHQKVAKGQTIEVPGYAFPMAVRIAWIEANGKVIEVESMLPIRDDVSQLYIPLSELPAYAAKLRELRANQRENASATRAKYESIHFEETGTQWDASTRKLGAAPSRARRKESIPTA
;
A
#
# COMPACT_ATOMS: atom_id res chain seq x y z
N VAL A 1 -13.96 -3.74 -14.59
CA VAL A 1 -12.74 -4.38 -15.13
C VAL A 1 -12.64 -5.82 -14.64
N LEU A 2 -12.63 -6.11 -13.33
CA LEU A 2 -12.54 -7.49 -12.82
C LEU A 2 -13.63 -8.43 -13.36
N ARG A 3 -14.88 -7.92 -13.50
CA ARG A 3 -15.96 -8.70 -14.11
C ARG A 3 -15.66 -9.04 -15.56
N VAL A 4 -15.21 -8.08 -16.36
CA VAL A 4 -14.84 -8.28 -17.76
C VAL A 4 -13.65 -9.23 -17.88
N MET A 5 -12.66 -9.12 -17.01
CA MET A 5 -11.53 -10.06 -16.96
C MET A 5 -12.00 -11.47 -16.56
N GLY A 6 -12.89 -11.57 -15.55
CA GLY A 6 -13.49 -12.83 -15.15
C GLY A 6 -14.29 -13.48 -16.27
N ASP A 7 -15.11 -12.69 -16.97
CA ASP A 7 -15.91 -13.18 -18.11
C ASP A 7 -15.03 -13.77 -19.22
N ASN A 8 -13.82 -13.23 -19.44
CA ASN A 8 -12.88 -13.77 -20.44
C ASN A 8 -12.36 -15.18 -20.11
N TYR A 9 -12.40 -15.59 -18.84
CA TYR A 9 -11.97 -16.92 -18.40
C TYR A 9 -13.13 -17.88 -18.16
N VAL A 10 -14.32 -17.37 -17.83
CA VAL A 10 -15.45 -18.17 -17.36
C VAL A 10 -16.57 -18.27 -18.41
N LYS A 11 -16.71 -17.25 -19.27
CA LYS A 11 -17.76 -17.23 -20.29
C LYS A 11 -17.60 -18.40 -21.26
N ASP A 12 -18.63 -19.26 -21.34
CA ASP A 12 -18.66 -20.35 -22.33
C ASP A 12 -18.85 -19.78 -23.75
N VAL A 13 -17.92 -20.09 -24.60
CA VAL A 13 -17.93 -19.77 -26.03
C VAL A 13 -17.69 -21.03 -26.90
N SER A 14 -18.09 -22.18 -26.41
CA SER A 14 -17.92 -23.49 -27.10
C SER A 14 -18.41 -23.47 -28.54
N SER A 15 -19.50 -22.74 -28.83
CA SER A 15 -20.04 -22.56 -30.19
C SER A 15 -19.10 -21.85 -31.16
N ARG A 16 -18.03 -21.21 -30.68
CA ARG A 16 -17.04 -20.51 -31.51
C ARG A 16 -15.78 -21.35 -31.74
N LEU A 17 -15.67 -22.52 -31.12
CA LEU A 17 -14.53 -23.40 -31.33
C LEU A 17 -14.56 -24.03 -32.71
N THR A 18 -13.48 -23.91 -33.45
CA THR A 18 -13.29 -24.65 -34.69
C THR A 18 -12.87 -26.07 -34.40
N PRO A 19 -13.08 -27.02 -35.38
CA PRO A 19 -12.61 -28.40 -35.22
C PRO A 19 -11.12 -28.53 -34.88
N GLU A 20 -10.29 -27.60 -35.38
CA GLU A 20 -8.86 -27.55 -35.07
C GLU A 20 -8.60 -27.15 -33.61
N MET A 21 -9.38 -26.19 -33.08
CA MET A 21 -9.30 -25.75 -31.69
C MET A 21 -9.74 -26.88 -30.73
N ILE A 22 -10.78 -27.61 -31.10
CA ILE A 22 -11.27 -28.79 -30.34
C ILE A 22 -10.18 -29.87 -30.28
N LYS A 23 -9.55 -30.18 -31.43
CA LYS A 23 -8.44 -31.15 -31.48
C LYS A 23 -7.22 -30.69 -30.65
N ALA A 24 -7.00 -29.40 -30.56
CA ALA A 24 -5.93 -28.80 -29.75
C ALA A 24 -6.31 -28.61 -28.29
N CYS A 25 -7.48 -29.12 -27.85
CA CYS A 25 -7.97 -28.96 -26.47
C CYS A 25 -8.00 -27.52 -25.97
N VAL A 26 -8.36 -26.56 -26.83
CA VAL A 26 -8.44 -25.15 -26.47
C VAL A 26 -9.59 -24.93 -25.48
N PRO A 27 -9.37 -24.26 -24.34
CA PRO A 27 -10.45 -23.94 -23.42
C PRO A 27 -11.57 -23.15 -24.10
N ALA A 28 -12.83 -23.55 -23.85
CA ALA A 28 -14.02 -22.96 -24.45
C ALA A 28 -14.37 -21.60 -23.84
N ASN A 29 -13.39 -20.71 -23.70
CA ASN A 29 -13.55 -19.34 -23.19
C ASN A 29 -12.83 -18.33 -24.11
N PRO A 30 -13.19 -17.04 -24.05
CA PRO A 30 -12.60 -16.02 -24.92
C PRO A 30 -11.07 -15.96 -24.84
N ASN A 31 -10.49 -16.12 -23.65
CA ASN A 31 -9.05 -16.08 -23.45
C ASN A 31 -8.35 -17.30 -24.08
N GLY A 32 -8.95 -18.49 -23.98
CA GLY A 32 -8.43 -19.69 -24.62
C GLY A 32 -8.38 -19.57 -26.15
N ILE A 33 -9.45 -19.05 -26.75
CA ILE A 33 -9.51 -18.82 -28.21
C ILE A 33 -8.47 -17.74 -28.61
N PHE A 34 -8.39 -16.65 -27.85
CA PHE A 34 -7.43 -15.59 -28.12
C PHE A 34 -5.98 -16.10 -28.07
N ASN A 35 -5.61 -16.83 -27.04
CA ASN A 35 -4.27 -17.39 -26.88
C ASN A 35 -3.92 -18.37 -28.01
N TYR A 36 -4.87 -19.21 -28.40
CA TYR A 36 -4.69 -20.13 -29.52
C TYR A 36 -4.45 -19.41 -30.86
N LEU A 37 -5.25 -18.36 -31.14
CA LEU A 37 -5.10 -17.58 -32.36
C LEU A 37 -3.81 -16.76 -32.33
N ASN A 38 -3.47 -16.19 -31.18
CA ASN A 38 -2.27 -15.40 -30.99
C ASN A 38 -0.99 -16.23 -31.18
N SER A 39 -0.97 -17.46 -30.63
CA SER A 39 0.17 -18.36 -30.82
C SER A 39 0.42 -18.77 -32.28
N ARG A 40 -0.61 -18.64 -33.13
CA ARG A 40 -0.54 -18.93 -34.57
C ARG A 40 -0.40 -17.66 -35.44
N GLY A 41 -0.19 -16.49 -34.82
CA GLY A 41 -0.08 -15.21 -35.54
C GLY A 41 -1.37 -14.80 -36.26
N ARG A 42 -2.54 -15.29 -35.80
CA ARG A 42 -3.85 -14.97 -36.38
C ARG A 42 -4.58 -13.86 -35.60
N THR A 43 -3.87 -13.05 -34.85
CA THR A 43 -4.40 -11.88 -34.17
C THR A 43 -3.60 -10.66 -34.56
N ASP A 44 -4.26 -9.49 -34.56
CA ASP A 44 -3.59 -8.20 -34.75
C ASP A 44 -2.98 -7.69 -33.42
N ALA A 45 -2.83 -8.56 -32.43
CA ALA A 45 -2.26 -8.18 -31.15
C ALA A 45 -0.75 -7.93 -31.25
N ILE A 46 -0.35 -6.73 -30.92
CA ILE A 46 1.05 -6.34 -30.86
C ILE A 46 1.51 -6.47 -29.41
N PRO A 47 2.59 -7.23 -29.13
CA PRO A 47 3.15 -7.30 -27.78
C PRO A 47 3.71 -5.93 -27.39
N VAL A 48 3.25 -5.40 -26.24
CA VAL A 48 3.70 -4.14 -25.67
C VAL A 48 4.52 -4.44 -24.43
N ALA A 49 5.66 -3.77 -24.28
CA ALA A 49 6.44 -3.86 -23.06
C ALA A 49 5.60 -3.40 -21.85
N VAL A 50 5.71 -4.13 -20.73
CA VAL A 50 4.92 -3.87 -19.52
C VAL A 50 5.07 -2.42 -19.05
N GLU A 51 6.27 -1.87 -19.06
CA GLU A 51 6.52 -0.48 -18.67
C GLU A 51 5.79 0.53 -19.58
N THR A 52 5.76 0.26 -20.87
CA THR A 52 5.03 1.08 -21.84
C THR A 52 3.52 0.99 -21.61
N ALA A 53 3.02 -0.20 -21.31
CA ALA A 53 1.62 -0.39 -20.99
C ALA A 53 1.24 0.36 -19.70
N ILE A 54 2.08 0.31 -18.66
CA ILE A 54 1.86 1.05 -17.40
C ILE A 54 1.78 2.55 -17.68
N ARG A 55 2.73 3.12 -18.43
CA ARG A 55 2.75 4.56 -18.74
C ARG A 55 1.57 5.02 -19.58
N ASN A 56 1.08 4.19 -20.49
CA ASN A 56 0.02 4.58 -21.43
C ASN A 56 -1.40 4.33 -20.89
N PHE A 57 -1.59 3.30 -20.07
CA PHE A 57 -2.94 2.87 -19.69
C PHE A 57 -3.29 3.15 -18.21
N LEU A 58 -2.31 3.39 -17.35
CA LEU A 58 -2.57 3.67 -15.97
C LEU A 58 -2.69 5.17 -15.68
N LYS A 59 -3.39 5.51 -14.60
CA LYS A 59 -3.54 6.90 -14.18
C LYS A 59 -2.23 7.39 -13.57
N PRO A 60 -1.65 8.50 -14.06
CA PRO A 60 -0.51 9.12 -13.41
C PRO A 60 -0.91 9.65 -12.03
N VAL A 61 -0.05 9.41 -11.03
CA VAL A 61 -0.21 9.85 -9.65
C VAL A 61 1.13 10.32 -9.10
N THR A 62 1.10 11.12 -8.05
CA THR A 62 2.31 11.58 -7.36
C THR A 62 2.36 11.01 -5.95
N PHE A 63 3.38 10.22 -5.67
CA PHE A 63 3.67 9.71 -4.34
C PHE A 63 4.48 10.71 -3.53
N LYS A 64 4.23 10.75 -2.22
CA LYS A 64 5.06 11.50 -1.26
C LYS A 64 6.00 10.52 -0.58
N LEU A 65 7.29 10.65 -0.82
CA LEU A 65 8.32 9.86 -0.18
C LEU A 65 8.88 10.63 1.01
N ASN A 66 8.73 10.07 2.19
CA ASN A 66 9.37 10.53 3.41
C ASN A 66 10.22 9.42 4.03
N ARG A 67 10.77 9.64 5.22
CA ARG A 67 11.58 8.65 5.93
C ARG A 67 10.83 7.37 6.29
N ASP A 68 9.51 7.46 6.44
CA ASP A 68 8.65 6.35 6.86
C ASP A 68 8.16 5.51 5.67
N GLY A 69 8.32 5.99 4.44
CA GLY A 69 7.94 5.26 3.23
C GLY A 69 7.31 6.12 2.14
N LEU A 70 6.75 5.46 1.16
CA LEU A 70 5.98 6.04 0.06
C LEU A 70 4.51 6.18 0.48
N TRP A 71 3.91 7.34 0.22
CA TRP A 71 2.55 7.65 0.60
C TRP A 71 1.74 8.17 -0.59
N LEU A 72 0.53 7.64 -0.74
CA LEU A 72 -0.48 8.13 -1.67
C LEU A 72 -1.81 8.21 -0.93
N ASP A 73 -2.40 9.41 -0.86
CA ASP A 73 -3.71 9.67 -0.24
C ASP A 73 -3.87 9.10 1.19
N GLY A 74 -2.79 9.11 1.97
CA GLY A 74 -2.77 8.64 3.36
C GLY A 74 -2.50 7.15 3.53
N PHE A 75 -2.24 6.42 2.45
CA PHE A 75 -1.82 5.02 2.48
C PHE A 75 -0.33 4.89 2.20
N ARG A 76 0.28 3.99 2.94
CA ARG A 76 1.68 3.65 2.76
C ARG A 76 1.83 2.55 1.73
N PHE A 77 2.81 2.74 0.86
CA PHE A 77 3.22 1.75 -0.13
C PHE A 77 4.67 1.34 0.12
N ASP A 78 4.99 0.09 -0.18
CA ASP A 78 6.34 -0.43 -0.01
C ASP A 78 6.61 -1.57 -1.00
N SER A 79 7.89 -1.79 -1.31
CA SER A 79 8.39 -3.00 -1.96
C SER A 79 9.90 -3.11 -1.79
N ASP A 80 10.42 -4.32 -1.82
CA ASP A 80 11.86 -4.55 -1.74
C ASP A 80 12.60 -3.95 -2.95
N ALA A 81 11.94 -3.94 -4.11
CA ALA A 81 12.48 -3.30 -5.31
C ALA A 81 12.60 -1.78 -5.14
N ALA A 82 11.60 -1.12 -4.55
CA ALA A 82 11.63 0.32 -4.26
C ALA A 82 12.72 0.66 -3.24
N ARG A 83 12.89 -0.15 -2.20
CA ARG A 83 13.97 0.04 -1.20
C ARG A 83 15.37 -0.04 -1.83
N LYS A 84 15.58 -0.97 -2.76
CA LYS A 84 16.86 -1.15 -3.48
C LYS A 84 17.21 0.02 -4.39
N THR A 85 16.29 0.91 -4.74
CA THR A 85 16.57 2.10 -5.57
C THR A 85 17.42 3.15 -4.88
N GLY A 86 17.52 3.10 -3.56
CA GLY A 86 18.21 4.12 -2.77
C GLY A 86 17.47 5.46 -2.65
N LEU A 87 16.22 5.55 -3.13
CA LEU A 87 15.40 6.77 -3.03
C LEU A 87 15.24 7.24 -1.58
N HIS A 88 15.06 6.30 -0.65
CA HIS A 88 14.92 6.62 0.78
C HIS A 88 16.18 7.29 1.38
N GLN A 89 17.35 7.02 0.82
CA GLN A 89 18.61 7.61 1.29
C GLN A 89 18.72 9.09 0.90
N LYS A 90 18.00 9.51 -0.16
CA LYS A 90 17.98 10.91 -0.63
C LYS A 90 17.09 11.80 0.22
N VAL A 91 16.25 11.22 1.08
CA VAL A 91 15.30 11.97 1.91
C VAL A 91 15.97 12.39 3.22
N ALA A 92 16.27 13.67 3.37
CA ALA A 92 16.78 14.22 4.63
C ALA A 92 15.69 14.20 5.72
N LYS A 93 16.12 14.27 6.99
CA LYS A 93 15.18 14.27 8.13
C LYS A 93 14.20 15.44 8.03
N GLY A 94 12.90 15.12 8.01
CA GLY A 94 11.82 16.12 7.92
C GLY A 94 11.50 16.60 6.49
N GLN A 95 12.19 16.09 5.48
CA GLN A 95 11.88 16.37 4.08
C GLN A 95 10.91 15.35 3.50
N THR A 96 10.14 15.81 2.52
CA THR A 96 9.28 14.97 1.68
C THR A 96 9.65 15.22 0.23
N ILE A 97 9.85 14.17 -0.54
CA ILE A 97 10.16 14.22 -1.97
C ILE A 97 8.96 13.69 -2.73
N GLU A 98 8.61 14.34 -3.83
CA GLU A 98 7.59 13.85 -4.74
C GLU A 98 8.20 12.86 -5.72
N VAL A 99 7.56 11.71 -5.86
CA VAL A 99 7.95 10.63 -6.76
C VAL A 99 6.81 10.38 -7.74
N PRO A 100 7.02 10.56 -9.05
CA PRO A 100 6.01 10.25 -10.04
C PRO A 100 5.73 8.75 -10.07
N GLY A 101 4.50 8.39 -10.40
CA GLY A 101 4.10 7.00 -10.50
C GLY A 101 2.76 6.82 -11.20
N TYR A 102 2.27 5.60 -11.15
CA TYR A 102 1.06 5.18 -11.85
C TYR A 102 0.23 4.30 -10.93
N ALA A 103 -1.08 4.48 -10.96
CA ALA A 103 -2.01 3.65 -10.20
C ALA A 103 -3.14 3.14 -11.09
N PHE A 104 -3.61 1.94 -10.78
CA PHE A 104 -4.79 1.39 -11.42
C PHE A 104 -6.04 2.01 -10.81
N PRO A 105 -6.90 2.70 -11.59
CA PRO A 105 -8.02 3.47 -11.02
C PRO A 105 -9.02 2.65 -10.20
N MET A 106 -9.13 1.35 -10.50
CA MET A 106 -10.13 0.45 -9.92
C MET A 106 -9.63 -0.35 -8.72
N ALA A 107 -8.31 -0.36 -8.47
CA ALA A 107 -7.73 -1.09 -7.33
C ALA A 107 -6.39 -0.49 -6.95
N VAL A 108 -6.26 -0.03 -5.73
CA VAL A 108 -5.07 0.69 -5.23
C VAL A 108 -4.09 -0.24 -4.52
N ARG A 109 -4.35 -1.54 -4.53
CA ARG A 109 -3.44 -2.50 -3.88
C ARG A 109 -2.05 -2.46 -4.49
N ILE A 110 -1.98 -2.40 -5.83
CA ILE A 110 -0.72 -2.37 -6.56
C ILE A 110 -0.64 -1.04 -7.30
N ALA A 111 0.50 -0.40 -7.19
CA ALA A 111 0.84 0.81 -7.92
C ALA A 111 2.29 0.73 -8.40
N TRP A 112 2.70 1.69 -9.20
CA TRP A 112 4.06 1.73 -9.76
C TRP A 112 4.65 3.11 -9.54
N ILE A 113 5.91 3.16 -9.19
CA ILE A 113 6.69 4.39 -9.10
C ILE A 113 7.71 4.45 -10.21
N GLU A 114 8.03 5.65 -10.62
CA GLU A 114 9.10 5.88 -11.59
C GLU A 114 10.38 6.30 -10.86
N ALA A 115 11.40 5.44 -10.92
CA ALA A 115 12.66 5.65 -10.23
C ALA A 115 13.84 5.24 -11.10
N ASN A 116 14.83 6.11 -11.25
CA ASN A 116 16.03 5.87 -12.05
C ASN A 116 15.72 5.43 -13.50
N GLY A 117 14.66 5.97 -14.11
CA GLY A 117 14.20 5.65 -15.46
C GLY A 117 13.45 4.32 -15.60
N LYS A 118 13.23 3.59 -14.51
CA LYS A 118 12.50 2.32 -14.47
C LYS A 118 11.16 2.47 -13.75
N VAL A 119 10.20 1.66 -14.16
CA VAL A 119 8.91 1.52 -13.48
C VAL A 119 9.00 0.38 -12.49
N ILE A 120 8.73 0.67 -11.22
CA ILE A 120 8.89 -0.27 -10.11
C ILE A 120 7.55 -0.47 -9.43
N GLU A 121 7.15 -1.72 -9.27
CA GLU A 121 5.93 -2.09 -8.58
C GLU A 121 6.06 -1.89 -7.08
N VAL A 122 4.99 -1.35 -6.48
CA VAL A 122 4.84 -1.15 -5.04
C VAL A 122 3.47 -1.62 -4.58
N GLU A 123 3.42 -2.21 -3.40
CA GLU A 123 2.17 -2.69 -2.80
C GLU A 123 1.72 -1.78 -1.67
N SER A 124 0.40 -1.58 -1.58
CA SER A 124 -0.22 -0.87 -0.49
C SER A 124 -0.15 -1.68 0.80
N MET A 125 0.39 -1.09 1.85
CA MET A 125 0.38 -1.64 3.20
C MET A 125 -0.94 -1.28 3.89
N LEU A 126 -2.01 -1.97 3.54
CA LEU A 126 -3.29 -1.80 4.21
C LEU A 126 -3.22 -2.36 5.64
N PRO A 127 -3.80 -1.66 6.64
CA PRO A 127 -3.71 -2.08 8.04
C PRO A 127 -4.47 -3.38 8.35
N ILE A 128 -5.39 -3.79 7.48
CA ILE A 128 -6.19 -5.01 7.65
C ILE A 128 -5.91 -5.94 6.47
N ARG A 129 -5.14 -7.00 6.71
CA ARG A 129 -4.76 -7.97 5.67
C ARG A 129 -5.87 -9.00 5.37
N ASP A 130 -6.84 -9.13 6.28
CA ASP A 130 -7.82 -10.23 6.25
C ASP A 130 -9.14 -9.86 5.55
N ASP A 131 -9.36 -8.59 5.24
CA ASP A 131 -10.56 -8.16 4.55
C ASP A 131 -10.30 -8.04 3.04
N VAL A 132 -10.76 -9.04 2.29
CA VAL A 132 -10.62 -9.11 0.82
C VAL A 132 -11.28 -7.92 0.13
N SER A 133 -12.33 -7.34 0.70
CA SER A 133 -13.02 -6.18 0.13
C SER A 133 -12.12 -4.95 0.07
N GLN A 134 -11.18 -4.81 1.00
CA GLN A 134 -10.24 -3.68 1.06
C GLN A 134 -9.10 -3.79 0.03
N LEU A 135 -8.89 -4.97 -0.54
CA LEU A 135 -7.85 -5.16 -1.57
C LEU A 135 -8.19 -4.44 -2.87
N TYR A 136 -9.46 -4.10 -3.07
CA TYR A 136 -9.98 -3.55 -4.32
C TYR A 136 -10.63 -2.18 -4.15
N ILE A 137 -10.11 -1.36 -3.23
CA ILE A 137 -10.58 0.03 -3.06
C ILE A 137 -10.21 0.82 -4.32
N PRO A 138 -11.17 1.44 -5.01
CA PRO A 138 -10.88 2.30 -6.15
C PRO A 138 -10.17 3.58 -5.69
N LEU A 139 -9.32 4.11 -6.58
CA LEU A 139 -8.54 5.32 -6.31
C LEU A 139 -9.41 6.52 -5.91
N SER A 140 -10.64 6.60 -6.44
CA SER A 140 -11.60 7.67 -6.11
C SER A 140 -12.11 7.62 -4.67
N GLU A 141 -12.15 6.44 -4.05
CA GLU A 141 -12.66 6.23 -2.68
C GLU A 141 -11.55 6.30 -1.63
N LEU A 142 -10.30 6.24 -2.06
CA LEU A 142 -9.14 6.23 -1.18
C LEU A 142 -9.12 7.41 -0.18
N PRO A 143 -9.37 8.68 -0.59
CA PRO A 143 -9.40 9.80 0.35
C PRO A 143 -10.49 9.69 1.41
N ALA A 144 -11.69 9.22 1.03
CA ALA A 144 -12.81 9.01 1.96
C ALA A 144 -12.49 7.90 2.96
N TYR A 145 -11.93 6.80 2.50
CA TYR A 145 -11.48 5.70 3.36
C TYR A 145 -10.39 6.15 4.34
N ALA A 146 -9.41 6.92 3.87
CA ALA A 146 -8.37 7.49 4.71
C ALA A 146 -8.92 8.45 5.77
N ALA A 147 -9.96 9.25 5.44
CA ALA A 147 -10.63 10.13 6.38
C ALA A 147 -11.34 9.32 7.47
N LYS A 148 -12.08 8.27 7.09
CA LYS A 148 -12.77 7.38 8.03
C LYS A 148 -11.80 6.67 8.99
N LEU A 149 -10.66 6.21 8.49
CA LEU A 149 -9.63 5.61 9.35
C LEU A 149 -9.03 6.62 10.35
N ARG A 150 -8.85 7.88 9.95
CA ARG A 150 -8.38 8.95 10.85
C ARG A 150 -9.40 9.21 11.97
N GLU A 151 -10.68 9.28 11.62
CA GLU A 151 -11.76 9.45 12.58
C GLU A 151 -11.80 8.30 13.59
N LEU A 152 -11.79 7.05 13.13
CA LEU A 152 -11.76 5.87 14.00
C LEU A 152 -10.55 5.87 14.95
N ARG A 153 -9.37 6.26 14.46
CA ARG A 153 -8.18 6.40 15.31
C ARG A 153 -8.28 7.55 16.31
N ALA A 154 -8.93 8.65 15.95
CA ALA A 154 -9.19 9.75 16.88
C ALA A 154 -10.11 9.29 18.01
N ASN A 155 -11.23 8.63 17.69
CA ASN A 155 -12.17 8.08 18.66
C ASN A 155 -11.50 7.03 19.60
N GLN A 156 -10.63 6.18 19.05
CA GLN A 156 -9.87 5.24 19.88
C GLN A 156 -8.93 5.94 20.85
N ARG A 157 -8.26 7.02 20.43
CA ARG A 157 -7.38 7.81 21.30
C ARG A 157 -8.18 8.51 22.41
N GLU A 158 -9.34 9.06 22.06
CA GLU A 158 -10.24 9.70 23.02
C GLU A 158 -10.73 8.69 24.08
N ASN A 159 -11.20 7.53 23.63
CA ASN A 159 -11.61 6.45 24.53
C ASN A 159 -10.45 5.97 25.43
N ALA A 160 -9.25 5.83 24.88
CA ALA A 160 -8.07 5.47 25.67
C ALA A 160 -7.71 6.54 26.71
N SER A 161 -7.83 7.82 26.34
CA SER A 161 -7.61 8.95 27.25
C SER A 161 -8.65 8.98 28.37
N ALA A 162 -9.93 8.81 28.04
CA ALA A 162 -11.03 8.75 29.03
C ALA A 162 -10.87 7.56 29.98
N THR A 163 -10.53 6.39 29.44
CA THR A 163 -10.26 5.19 30.24
C THR A 163 -9.11 5.41 31.20
N ARG A 164 -8.04 6.02 30.71
CA ARG A 164 -6.87 6.36 31.53
C ARG A 164 -7.24 7.33 32.66
N ALA A 165 -7.95 8.42 32.37
CA ALA A 165 -8.39 9.39 33.37
C ALA A 165 -9.26 8.73 34.45
N LYS A 166 -10.14 7.79 34.05
CA LYS A 166 -10.94 7.01 35.00
C LYS A 166 -10.07 6.17 35.93
N TYR A 167 -9.06 5.47 35.43
CA TYR A 167 -8.17 4.67 36.28
C TYR A 167 -7.28 5.55 37.16
N GLU A 168 -6.84 6.70 36.70
CA GLU A 168 -6.09 7.68 37.48
C GLU A 168 -6.93 8.23 38.64
N SER A 169 -8.24 8.47 38.43
CA SER A 169 -9.14 8.92 39.50
C SER A 169 -9.40 7.80 40.56
N ILE A 170 -9.67 6.57 40.12
CA ILE A 170 -9.85 5.42 40.99
C ILE A 170 -8.59 5.19 41.85
N HIS A 171 -7.41 5.24 41.22
CA HIS A 171 -6.15 5.07 41.96
C HIS A 171 -5.95 6.17 43.01
N PHE A 172 -6.30 7.41 42.69
CA PHE A 172 -6.22 8.53 43.63
C PHE A 172 -7.20 8.35 44.78
N GLU A 173 -8.43 7.90 44.51
CA GLU A 173 -9.44 7.61 45.55
C GLU A 173 -9.00 6.48 46.50
N GLU A 174 -8.35 5.44 45.98
CA GLU A 174 -7.92 4.28 46.78
C GLU A 174 -6.61 4.52 47.53
N THR A 175 -5.66 5.24 46.92
CA THR A 175 -4.30 5.37 47.51
C THR A 175 -3.98 6.75 48.07
N GLY A 176 -4.81 7.76 47.78
CA GLY A 176 -4.52 9.17 48.11
C GLY A 176 -3.34 9.77 47.35
N THR A 177 -2.73 9.02 46.44
CA THR A 177 -1.56 9.46 45.69
C THR A 177 -1.90 9.59 44.21
N GLN A 178 -1.38 10.61 43.55
CA GLN A 178 -1.54 10.74 42.13
C GLN A 178 -0.80 9.62 41.42
N TRP A 179 -1.40 9.08 40.34
CA TRP A 179 -0.77 8.11 39.43
C TRP A 179 0.51 8.72 38.89
N ASP A 180 1.64 8.34 39.45
CA ASP A 180 2.85 9.12 39.36
C ASP A 180 3.49 9.05 37.96
N ALA A 181 3.68 10.22 37.39
CA ALA A 181 4.58 10.41 36.25
C ALA A 181 6.06 10.12 36.58
N SER A 182 6.43 9.93 37.87
CA SER A 182 7.80 9.62 38.31
C SER A 182 8.23 8.24 37.89
N THR A 183 7.33 7.27 37.83
CA THR A 183 7.61 5.91 37.31
C THR A 183 8.01 5.90 35.83
N ARG A 184 7.61 6.93 35.05
CA ARG A 184 8.08 7.11 33.66
C ARG A 184 9.54 7.56 33.57
N LYS A 185 10.08 8.18 34.61
CA LYS A 185 11.48 8.63 34.62
C LYS A 185 12.48 7.50 34.92
N LEU A 186 12.04 6.43 35.56
CA LEU A 186 12.88 5.27 35.88
C LEU A 186 13.28 4.43 34.66
N GLY A 187 12.54 4.51 33.55
CA GLY A 187 12.86 3.82 32.28
C GLY A 187 13.39 4.74 31.17
N ALA A 188 13.47 6.05 31.40
CA ALA A 188 14.00 6.97 30.39
C ALA A 188 15.52 6.84 30.34
N ALA A 189 16.08 6.52 29.18
CA ALA A 189 17.52 6.58 28.95
C ALA A 189 18.06 7.96 29.35
N PRO A 190 19.19 8.00 30.04
CA PRO A 190 19.76 9.28 30.50
C PRO A 190 19.92 10.24 29.33
N SER A 191 19.46 11.48 29.52
CA SER A 191 19.57 12.51 28.49
C SER A 191 21.04 12.69 28.10
N ARG A 192 21.28 13.09 26.85
CA ARG A 192 22.63 13.33 26.30
C ARG A 192 23.47 14.29 27.17
N ALA A 193 22.82 15.15 27.94
CA ALA A 193 23.47 16.07 28.90
C ALA A 193 24.08 15.32 30.10
N ARG A 194 23.39 14.33 30.68
CA ARG A 194 23.93 13.50 31.79
C ARG A 194 25.11 12.63 31.39
N ARG A 195 25.24 12.28 30.11
CA ARG A 195 26.35 11.48 29.58
C ARG A 195 27.66 12.25 29.46
N LYS A 196 27.61 13.59 29.45
CA LYS A 196 28.80 14.45 29.41
C LYS A 196 29.44 14.68 30.79
N GLU A 197 28.66 14.58 31.85
CA GLU A 197 29.17 14.77 33.24
C GLU A 197 29.83 13.52 33.85
N SER A 198 29.72 12.36 33.19
CA SER A 198 30.29 11.11 33.69
C SER A 198 31.64 10.73 33.06
N ILE A 199 32.29 11.64 32.34
CA ILE A 199 33.64 11.39 31.82
C ILE A 199 34.61 12.01 32.86
N PRO A 200 35.34 11.19 33.63
CA PRO A 200 36.37 11.72 34.53
C PRO A 200 37.47 12.36 33.70
N THR A 201 37.71 13.61 33.91
CA THR A 201 38.91 14.30 33.43
C THR A 201 40.09 13.73 34.18
N ALA A 202 40.98 13.03 33.45
CA ALA A 202 42.28 12.60 33.92
C ALA A 202 43.23 13.79 33.94
#